data_bd353c7904415c5d6148650bb5016293
#
_entry.id   bd353c7904415c5d6148650bb5016293
#
_cell.length_a   1.000
_cell.length_b   1.000
_cell.length_c   1.000
_cell.angle_alpha   90.00
_cell.angle_beta   90.00
_cell.angle_gamma   90.00
#
_symmetry.space_group_name_H-M   'P 1'
#
loop_
_entity.id
_entity.type
_entity.pdbx_description
1 polymer ?
#
loop_
_entity_poly.entity_id
_entity_poly.type
_entity_poly.pdbx_seq_one_letter_code
_entity_poly.pdbx_strand_id
1 'polypeptide(L)'
;MLAKFLFFYIIYGRKRINLSENCLMKKILCLICLFSVSFYSCAVRNYLGSQSGLSEDRVFYAQMINNGNTYGWFNIPAHLLKVSDNLAIYLQNSQKVSAYALNKLAQEFDYHYTSMTNIYGTHSDIDANGKIIILLMDINKTKGSGNQVLGYFNPSDMHGNNKGEILYMDISNANNKTDNAIGTIIHEFQHLINYSYVISGERNEMSSWLNEALSESTSILFNKATVESRIEGFNNINYYCFYTWDIPTNISNNNKNNTHVNYPSASVFMNWLYQKNGSNDSIFKTIASSKELGDYKKVLSAAKGISGLSGATWDSLLLNWMSEIVTNGSNWTTTNKPTNNCASGDVSLYPGAMIVCDSCNSNETSSGNIVKTNVSGKTIVLNKDITLGKGATSVKVSVSSQASSKARTRRGAIRNDNNEESRDINILLDRNGNIKKD
;
A
#
# COMPACT_ATOMS: atom_id res chain seq x y z
N MET A 1 37.54 9.99 -23.28
CA MET A 1 38.64 10.29 -24.24
C MET A 1 39.98 10.57 -23.55
N LEU A 2 40.07 11.36 -22.50
CA LEU A 2 41.31 11.65 -21.78
C LEU A 2 42.02 10.41 -21.17
N ALA A 3 41.27 9.45 -20.61
CA ALA A 3 41.85 8.25 -20.03
C ALA A 3 42.55 7.33 -21.06
N LYS A 4 42.07 7.29 -22.31
CA LYS A 4 42.76 6.57 -23.40
C LYS A 4 44.03 7.29 -23.86
N PHE A 5 44.08 8.60 -23.76
CA PHE A 5 45.26 9.40 -24.11
C PHE A 5 46.39 9.24 -23.09
N LEU A 6 46.06 9.21 -21.80
CA LEU A 6 47.04 9.00 -20.72
C LEU A 6 47.64 7.58 -20.78
N PHE A 7 46.82 6.57 -21.13
CA PHE A 7 47.29 5.17 -21.24
C PHE A 7 48.23 4.99 -22.44
N PHE A 8 48.00 5.72 -23.55
CA PHE A 8 48.84 5.67 -24.72
C PHE A 8 50.21 6.38 -24.51
N TYR A 9 50.25 7.45 -23.71
CA TYR A 9 51.51 8.18 -23.41
C TYR A 9 52.44 7.37 -22.50
N ILE A 10 51.89 6.52 -21.60
CA ILE A 10 52.67 5.68 -20.69
C ILE A 10 53.25 4.44 -21.39
N ILE A 11 52.62 3.98 -22.47
CA ILE A 11 53.05 2.75 -23.17
C ILE A 11 54.04 3.00 -24.29
N TYR A 12 54.02 4.18 -24.95
CA TYR A 12 54.88 4.45 -26.12
C TYR A 12 56.07 5.36 -25.85
N GLY A 13 56.22 5.95 -24.67
CA GLY A 13 57.47 6.66 -24.29
C GLY A 13 58.58 5.72 -23.92
N ARG A 14 59.57 5.54 -24.79
CA ARG A 14 60.74 4.66 -24.64
C ARG A 14 61.73 5.07 -23.53
N LYS A 15 61.29 5.35 -22.32
CA LYS A 15 62.12 5.33 -21.11
C LYS A 15 61.26 4.77 -19.95
N ARG A 16 61.62 3.60 -19.47
CA ARG A 16 61.09 3.07 -18.21
C ARG A 16 61.47 4.05 -17.09
N ILE A 17 60.54 4.85 -16.65
CA ILE A 17 60.69 5.64 -15.42
C ILE A 17 60.54 4.66 -14.26
N ASN A 18 61.65 4.49 -13.53
CA ASN A 18 61.69 3.60 -12.37
C ASN A 18 60.95 4.31 -11.21
N LEU A 19 59.70 3.98 -11.04
CA LEU A 19 58.76 4.59 -10.05
C LEU A 19 59.07 4.21 -8.61
N SER A 20 60.16 3.46 -8.35
CA SER A 20 60.49 2.94 -7.02
C SER A 20 61.15 3.95 -6.07
N GLU A 21 61.73 5.05 -6.56
CA GLU A 21 62.56 5.91 -5.75
C GLU A 21 62.08 7.37 -5.48
N ASN A 22 60.98 7.81 -6.13
CA ASN A 22 60.54 9.20 -5.99
C ASN A 22 59.23 9.35 -5.20
N CYS A 23 59.36 9.46 -3.88
CA CYS A 23 58.25 9.66 -2.94
C CYS A 23 57.37 10.89 -3.30
N LEU A 24 57.97 11.93 -3.89
CA LEU A 24 57.27 13.13 -4.34
C LEU A 24 56.37 12.87 -5.53
N MET A 25 56.84 12.10 -6.54
CA MET A 25 56.03 11.72 -7.70
C MET A 25 54.81 10.82 -7.31
N LYS A 26 54.97 9.91 -6.35
CA LYS A 26 53.85 9.10 -5.84
C LYS A 26 52.81 9.98 -5.12
N LYS A 27 53.25 10.96 -4.34
CA LYS A 27 52.35 11.92 -3.66
C LYS A 27 51.60 12.80 -4.69
N ILE A 28 52.30 13.27 -5.73
CA ILE A 28 51.68 14.06 -6.80
C ILE A 28 50.65 13.20 -7.60
N LEU A 29 50.99 11.96 -7.94
CA LEU A 29 50.07 11.06 -8.61
C LEU A 29 48.81 10.74 -7.77
N CYS A 30 48.97 10.49 -6.47
CA CYS A 30 47.87 10.31 -5.53
C CYS A 30 46.98 11.58 -5.43
N LEU A 31 47.62 12.78 -5.37
CA LEU A 31 46.85 14.03 -5.35
C LEU A 31 46.06 14.23 -6.66
N ILE A 32 46.67 13.97 -7.82
CA ILE A 32 45.99 14.05 -9.12
C ILE A 32 44.85 13.06 -9.22
N CYS A 33 45.01 11.82 -8.73
CA CYS A 33 43.95 10.83 -8.65
C CYS A 33 42.81 11.26 -7.70
N LEU A 34 43.12 11.80 -6.53
CA LEU A 34 42.13 12.31 -5.59
C LEU A 34 41.36 13.52 -6.14
N PHE A 35 42.07 14.45 -6.77
CA PHE A 35 41.45 15.60 -7.44
C PHE A 35 40.59 15.17 -8.64
N SER A 36 41.06 14.23 -9.47
CA SER A 36 40.29 13.75 -10.62
C SER A 36 39.01 13.00 -10.19
N VAL A 37 39.07 12.21 -9.12
CA VAL A 37 37.87 11.53 -8.57
C VAL A 37 36.89 12.55 -8.00
N SER A 38 37.38 13.59 -7.28
CA SER A 38 36.51 14.64 -6.74
C SER A 38 35.87 15.49 -7.83
N PHE A 39 36.63 15.90 -8.86
CA PHE A 39 36.10 16.63 -10.01
C PHE A 39 35.14 15.78 -10.83
N TYR A 40 35.42 14.49 -11.03
CA TYR A 40 34.54 13.59 -11.77
C TYR A 40 33.22 13.36 -11.02
N SER A 41 33.27 13.17 -9.70
CA SER A 41 32.08 13.03 -8.88
C SER A 41 31.21 14.32 -8.88
N CYS A 42 31.84 15.50 -8.79
CA CYS A 42 31.15 16.78 -8.82
C CYS A 42 30.58 17.07 -10.22
N ALA A 43 31.33 16.79 -11.28
CA ALA A 43 30.86 16.97 -12.66
C ALA A 43 29.73 16.02 -13.05
N VAL A 44 29.78 14.77 -12.57
CA VAL A 44 28.69 13.79 -12.76
C VAL A 44 27.45 14.18 -11.97
N ARG A 45 27.61 14.66 -10.74
CA ARG A 45 26.51 15.19 -9.94
C ARG A 45 25.81 16.38 -10.60
N ASN A 46 26.60 17.37 -11.02
CA ASN A 46 26.05 18.55 -11.71
C ASN A 46 25.42 18.20 -13.07
N TYR A 47 25.99 17.23 -13.80
CA TYR A 47 25.45 16.77 -15.08
C TYR A 47 24.12 16.03 -14.90
N LEU A 48 24.01 15.16 -13.90
CA LEU A 48 22.76 14.46 -13.59
C LEU A 48 21.68 15.43 -13.09
N GLY A 49 22.01 16.39 -12.23
CA GLY A 49 21.09 17.40 -11.74
C GLY A 49 20.59 18.37 -12.85
N SER A 50 21.45 18.76 -13.78
CA SER A 50 21.08 19.69 -14.85
C SER A 50 20.27 19.08 -16.00
N GLN A 51 20.37 17.76 -16.21
CA GLN A 51 19.64 17.06 -17.28
C GLN A 51 18.28 16.51 -16.84
N SER A 52 18.06 16.31 -15.53
CA SER A 52 16.86 15.66 -15.00
C SER A 52 15.82 16.63 -14.41
N GLY A 53 16.05 17.93 -14.42
CA GLY A 53 15.18 18.89 -13.72
C GLY A 53 15.16 18.70 -12.18
N LEU A 54 16.04 17.85 -11.63
CA LEU A 54 16.14 17.57 -10.20
C LEU A 54 17.10 18.55 -9.52
N SER A 55 16.69 19.15 -8.43
CA SER A 55 17.51 20.00 -7.56
C SER A 55 18.29 19.17 -6.55
N GLU A 56 19.55 19.51 -6.26
CA GLU A 56 20.32 18.83 -5.22
C GLU A 56 19.68 19.01 -3.83
N ASP A 57 19.20 20.24 -3.54
CA ASP A 57 18.43 20.57 -2.37
C ASP A 57 17.02 21.01 -2.76
N ARG A 58 16.03 20.54 -2.03
CA ARG A 58 14.62 20.87 -2.24
C ARG A 58 13.90 21.00 -0.92
N VAL A 59 12.93 21.91 -0.83
CA VAL A 59 12.01 22.03 0.30
C VAL A 59 10.67 21.45 -0.12
N PHE A 60 10.20 20.45 0.62
CA PHE A 60 8.90 19.83 0.39
C PHE A 60 7.90 20.35 1.43
N TYR A 61 6.68 20.65 1.00
CA TYR A 61 5.57 20.92 1.88
C TYR A 61 4.85 19.61 2.19
N ALA A 62 5.10 19.03 3.36
CA ALA A 62 4.70 17.68 3.69
C ALA A 62 3.90 17.60 4.99
N GLN A 63 3.06 16.59 5.09
CA GLN A 63 2.22 16.34 6.25
C GLN A 63 2.97 15.49 7.28
N MET A 64 2.91 15.90 8.53
CA MET A 64 3.29 15.08 9.67
C MET A 64 2.04 14.53 10.36
N ILE A 65 2.17 13.34 10.91
CA ILE A 65 1.08 12.56 11.48
C ILE A 65 1.32 12.36 12.97
N ASN A 66 0.26 12.33 13.75
CA ASN A 66 0.31 11.93 15.16
C ASN A 66 -0.81 10.95 15.45
N ASN A 67 -0.46 9.73 15.81
CA ASN A 67 -1.40 8.64 16.11
C ASN A 67 -2.45 8.43 14.99
N GLY A 68 -2.00 8.39 13.74
CA GLY A 68 -2.86 8.22 12.56
C GLY A 68 -3.69 9.43 12.15
N ASN A 69 -3.53 10.58 12.81
CA ASN A 69 -4.22 11.82 12.46
C ASN A 69 -3.24 12.89 11.99
N THR A 70 -3.70 13.79 11.12
CA THR A 70 -2.88 14.95 10.71
C THR A 70 -2.45 15.75 11.93
N TYR A 71 -1.13 15.88 12.12
CA TYR A 71 -0.55 16.78 13.11
C TYR A 71 -0.38 18.19 12.55
N GLY A 72 0.06 18.30 11.31
CA GLY A 72 0.21 19.59 10.61
C GLY A 72 1.00 19.44 9.31
N TRP A 73 1.12 20.55 8.60
CA TRP A 73 1.87 20.68 7.36
C TRP A 73 3.13 21.49 7.61
N PHE A 74 4.27 21.04 7.09
CA PHE A 74 5.57 21.60 7.37
C PHE A 74 6.42 21.69 6.12
N ASN A 75 7.29 22.70 6.06
CA ASN A 75 8.36 22.78 5.10
C ASN A 75 9.48 21.86 5.54
N ILE A 76 9.76 20.84 4.76
CA ILE A 76 10.77 19.81 5.02
C ILE A 76 11.94 20.01 4.06
N PRO A 77 13.04 20.61 4.52
CA PRO A 77 14.28 20.68 3.74
C PRO A 77 14.87 19.28 3.55
N ALA A 78 15.21 18.93 2.34
CA ALA A 78 15.74 17.63 1.99
C ALA A 78 16.79 17.75 0.89
N HIS A 79 17.70 16.80 0.83
CA HIS A 79 18.73 16.69 -0.19
C HIS A 79 18.61 15.41 -0.99
N LEU A 80 18.99 15.47 -2.26
CA LEU A 80 18.95 14.35 -3.17
C LEU A 80 20.07 13.36 -2.83
N LEU A 81 19.69 12.11 -2.52
CA LEU A 81 20.64 11.06 -2.21
C LEU A 81 20.93 10.12 -3.35
N LYS A 82 19.90 9.82 -4.15
CA LYS A 82 20.01 8.79 -5.19
C LYS A 82 19.05 9.07 -6.33
N VAL A 83 19.53 8.81 -7.54
CA VAL A 83 18.74 8.76 -8.77
C VAL A 83 18.95 7.38 -9.39
N SER A 84 17.86 6.75 -9.84
CA SER A 84 17.87 5.52 -10.61
C SER A 84 17.07 5.68 -11.90
N ASP A 85 16.74 4.60 -12.59
CA ASP A 85 16.07 4.68 -13.88
C ASP A 85 14.69 5.35 -13.81
N ASN A 86 13.92 5.09 -12.75
CA ASN A 86 12.56 5.62 -12.60
C ASN A 86 12.36 6.42 -11.31
N LEU A 87 13.40 6.57 -10.47
CA LEU A 87 13.23 7.07 -9.11
C LEU A 87 14.28 8.14 -8.76
N ALA A 88 13.86 9.15 -7.98
CA ALA A 88 14.72 10.09 -7.28
C ALA A 88 14.41 10.05 -5.78
N ILE A 89 15.40 9.76 -4.94
CA ILE A 89 15.23 9.65 -3.49
C ILE A 89 15.84 10.87 -2.80
N TYR A 90 14.99 11.62 -2.11
CA TYR A 90 15.35 12.72 -1.23
C TYR A 90 15.31 12.28 0.23
N LEU A 91 16.19 12.83 1.03
CA LEU A 91 16.23 12.60 2.48
C LEU A 91 16.07 13.91 3.21
N GLN A 92 15.17 13.97 4.18
CA GLN A 92 15.06 15.09 5.12
C GLN A 92 16.40 15.37 5.78
N ASN A 93 16.86 16.63 5.78
CA ASN A 93 18.22 17.02 6.18
C ASN A 93 18.63 16.58 7.60
N SER A 94 17.68 16.42 8.52
CA SER A 94 17.94 15.99 9.90
C SER A 94 18.02 14.47 10.08
N GLN A 95 17.77 13.68 9.02
CA GLN A 95 17.63 12.23 9.09
C GLN A 95 18.85 11.49 8.51
N LYS A 96 18.89 10.18 8.73
CA LYS A 96 19.89 9.28 8.18
C LYS A 96 19.23 8.02 7.64
N VAL A 97 19.70 7.56 6.49
CA VAL A 97 19.28 6.30 5.89
C VAL A 97 20.50 5.40 5.69
N SER A 98 20.32 4.09 5.90
CA SER A 98 21.38 3.12 5.64
C SER A 98 21.61 2.96 4.14
N ALA A 99 22.88 2.73 3.74
CA ALA A 99 23.19 2.45 2.34
C ALA A 99 22.45 1.21 1.80
N TYR A 100 22.20 0.23 2.68
CA TYR A 100 21.41 -0.96 2.33
C TYR A 100 19.98 -0.57 1.98
N ALA A 101 19.26 0.14 2.86
CA ALA A 101 17.88 0.54 2.61
C ALA A 101 17.77 1.42 1.36
N LEU A 102 18.64 2.43 1.22
CA LEU A 102 18.65 3.32 0.06
C LEU A 102 18.83 2.57 -1.27
N ASN A 103 19.79 1.64 -1.33
CA ASN A 103 20.04 0.88 -2.54
C ASN A 103 18.90 -0.10 -2.84
N LYS A 104 18.39 -0.78 -1.82
CA LYS A 104 17.31 -1.76 -1.99
C LYS A 104 16.02 -1.09 -2.41
N LEU A 105 15.62 0.04 -1.83
CA LEU A 105 14.45 0.81 -2.26
C LEU A 105 14.52 1.18 -3.74
N ALA A 106 15.67 1.69 -4.21
CA ALA A 106 15.83 2.07 -5.60
C ALA A 106 15.78 0.86 -6.55
N GLN A 107 16.49 -0.22 -6.22
CA GLN A 107 16.54 -1.43 -7.04
C GLN A 107 15.17 -2.12 -7.17
N GLU A 108 14.47 -2.30 -6.05
CA GLU A 108 13.18 -2.97 -6.05
C GLU A 108 12.09 -2.12 -6.72
N PHE A 109 12.12 -0.79 -6.55
CA PHE A 109 11.20 0.08 -7.26
C PHE A 109 11.40 -0.02 -8.78
N ASP A 110 12.64 0.13 -9.27
CA ASP A 110 12.94 0.00 -10.72
C ASP A 110 12.59 -1.39 -11.24
N TYR A 111 12.82 -2.44 -10.46
CA TYR A 111 12.48 -3.82 -10.84
C TYR A 111 10.96 -4.00 -11.04
N HIS A 112 10.14 -3.42 -10.15
CA HIS A 112 8.69 -3.56 -10.23
C HIS A 112 8.01 -2.52 -11.13
N TYR A 113 8.67 -1.42 -11.47
CA TYR A 113 8.10 -0.28 -12.19
C TYR A 113 7.39 -0.68 -13.49
N THR A 114 8.05 -1.47 -14.34
CA THR A 114 7.46 -1.91 -15.62
C THR A 114 6.23 -2.79 -15.42
N SER A 115 6.25 -3.70 -14.44
CA SER A 115 5.10 -4.55 -14.13
C SER A 115 3.94 -3.70 -13.60
N MET A 116 4.20 -2.75 -12.70
CA MET A 116 3.20 -1.81 -12.18
C MET A 116 2.54 -1.01 -13.29
N THR A 117 3.32 -0.40 -14.18
CA THR A 117 2.78 0.41 -15.28
C THR A 117 2.03 -0.42 -16.32
N ASN A 118 2.42 -1.65 -16.55
CA ASN A 118 1.71 -2.57 -17.44
C ASN A 118 0.35 -3.02 -16.89
N ILE A 119 0.22 -3.14 -15.58
CA ILE A 119 -1.01 -3.60 -14.92
C ILE A 119 -1.95 -2.43 -14.65
N TYR A 120 -1.47 -1.38 -13.98
CA TYR A 120 -2.33 -0.30 -13.48
C TYR A 120 -2.39 0.91 -14.42
N GLY A 121 -1.43 1.04 -15.33
CA GLY A 121 -1.30 2.14 -16.28
C GLY A 121 -0.11 3.04 -15.98
N THR A 122 0.13 4.03 -16.83
CA THR A 122 1.23 4.98 -16.70
C THR A 122 0.86 6.12 -15.74
N HIS A 123 1.87 6.71 -15.12
CA HIS A 123 1.72 7.93 -14.34
C HIS A 123 1.97 9.18 -15.21
N SER A 124 1.61 10.35 -14.68
CA SER A 124 1.98 11.65 -15.23
C SER A 124 3.48 11.94 -15.03
N ASP A 125 3.95 13.02 -15.63
CA ASP A 125 5.27 13.60 -15.40
C ASP A 125 5.09 15.14 -15.39
N ILE A 126 4.52 15.63 -14.27
CA ILE A 126 4.05 17.03 -14.14
C ILE A 126 5.22 18.01 -14.07
N ASP A 127 6.32 17.61 -13.43
CA ASP A 127 7.52 18.44 -13.29
C ASP A 127 8.56 18.16 -14.38
N ALA A 128 8.25 17.32 -15.36
CA ALA A 128 9.07 16.96 -16.51
C ALA A 128 10.48 16.46 -16.13
N ASN A 129 10.60 15.79 -15.00
CA ASN A 129 11.86 15.21 -14.53
C ASN A 129 12.02 13.72 -14.88
N GLY A 130 10.97 13.09 -15.37
CA GLY A 130 10.93 11.68 -15.77
C GLY A 130 11.10 10.71 -14.61
N LYS A 131 10.87 11.12 -13.35
CA LYS A 131 11.11 10.33 -12.15
C LYS A 131 9.93 10.40 -11.19
N ILE A 132 9.70 9.31 -10.47
CA ILE A 132 8.94 9.33 -9.23
C ILE A 132 9.88 9.81 -8.12
N ILE A 133 9.44 10.74 -7.30
CA ILE A 133 10.21 11.24 -6.16
C ILE A 133 9.77 10.48 -4.91
N ILE A 134 10.73 9.93 -4.16
CA ILE A 134 10.49 9.46 -2.78
C ILE A 134 11.12 10.46 -1.81
N LEU A 135 10.33 11.00 -0.90
CA LEU A 135 10.83 11.74 0.25
C LEU A 135 10.89 10.82 1.47
N LEU A 136 12.11 10.47 1.88
CA LEU A 136 12.37 9.80 3.15
C LEU A 136 12.36 10.85 4.27
N MET A 137 11.37 10.80 5.16
CA MET A 137 11.21 11.78 6.22
C MET A 137 10.69 11.16 7.51
N ASP A 138 10.72 11.92 8.58
CA ASP A 138 10.07 11.57 9.84
C ASP A 138 8.58 11.93 9.75
N ILE A 139 7.75 10.95 9.36
CA ILE A 139 6.31 11.17 9.19
C ILE A 139 5.60 11.25 10.55
N ASN A 140 5.97 10.35 11.48
CA ASN A 140 5.25 10.16 12.72
C ASN A 140 5.86 10.98 13.86
N LYS A 141 5.09 11.91 14.41
CA LYS A 141 5.51 12.74 15.54
C LYS A 141 5.80 11.90 16.79
N THR A 142 4.96 10.91 17.07
CA THR A 142 5.16 9.99 18.21
C THR A 142 5.56 8.63 17.65
N LYS A 143 6.74 8.15 18.07
CA LYS A 143 7.28 6.88 17.59
C LYS A 143 6.98 5.75 18.56
N GLY A 144 6.74 4.56 18.01
CA GLY A 144 6.66 3.33 18.78
C GLY A 144 5.37 3.13 19.57
N SER A 145 4.38 3.99 19.43
CA SER A 145 3.07 3.84 20.07
C SER A 145 1.93 4.32 19.20
N GLY A 146 0.80 3.67 19.28
CA GLY A 146 -0.39 3.99 18.51
C GLY A 146 -0.29 3.66 17.02
N ASN A 147 -1.15 4.28 16.20
CA ASN A 147 -1.19 4.07 14.76
C ASN A 147 -0.04 4.82 14.08
N GLN A 148 0.90 4.09 13.49
CA GLN A 148 2.02 4.63 12.73
C GLN A 148 1.69 4.62 11.24
N VAL A 149 1.97 5.72 10.56
CA VAL A 149 1.87 5.83 9.11
C VAL A 149 3.21 5.46 8.50
N LEU A 150 3.23 4.45 7.64
CA LEU A 150 4.45 3.94 7.02
C LEU A 150 4.87 4.78 5.83
N GLY A 151 3.91 5.24 5.07
CA GLY A 151 4.05 6.09 3.90
C GLY A 151 2.70 6.65 3.45
N TYR A 152 2.72 7.55 2.50
CA TYR A 152 1.51 8.06 1.86
C TYR A 152 1.81 8.71 0.51
N PHE A 153 0.81 8.72 -0.36
CA PHE A 153 0.72 9.57 -1.54
C PHE A 153 -0.21 10.75 -1.24
N ASN A 154 0.19 11.95 -1.68
CA ASN A 154 -0.63 13.15 -1.53
C ASN A 154 -1.05 13.69 -2.90
N PRO A 155 -2.32 13.53 -3.31
CA PRO A 155 -2.81 14.02 -4.60
C PRO A 155 -2.57 15.52 -4.84
N SER A 156 -2.56 16.34 -3.77
CA SER A 156 -2.36 17.79 -3.90
C SER A 156 -0.95 18.18 -4.38
N ASP A 157 0.03 17.30 -4.28
CA ASP A 157 1.38 17.56 -4.76
C ASP A 157 1.42 17.71 -6.29
N MET A 158 0.52 17.04 -6.98
CA MET A 158 0.50 17.06 -8.45
C MET A 158 0.01 18.38 -9.05
N HIS A 159 -0.62 19.25 -8.26
CA HIS A 159 -1.09 20.58 -8.71
C HIS A 159 -0.88 21.70 -7.68
N GLY A 160 -0.36 21.36 -6.51
CA GLY A 160 -0.17 22.25 -5.37
C GLY A 160 1.26 22.77 -5.20
N ASN A 161 1.69 22.80 -3.94
CA ASN A 161 2.98 23.41 -3.56
C ASN A 161 4.21 22.67 -4.08
N ASN A 162 4.16 21.35 -4.13
CA ASN A 162 5.32 20.55 -4.52
C ASN A 162 5.44 20.32 -6.03
N LYS A 163 4.34 20.26 -6.76
CA LYS A 163 4.25 20.08 -8.22
C LYS A 163 5.14 18.93 -8.71
N GLY A 164 4.73 17.71 -8.44
CA GLY A 164 5.45 16.51 -8.89
C GLY A 164 4.85 15.23 -8.39
N GLU A 165 5.38 14.12 -8.87
CA GLU A 165 5.02 12.75 -8.54
C GLU A 165 5.77 12.31 -7.28
N ILE A 166 5.20 12.59 -6.09
CA ILE A 166 5.89 12.44 -4.81
C ILE A 166 5.21 11.38 -3.95
N LEU A 167 6.02 10.46 -3.45
CA LEU A 167 5.67 9.46 -2.44
C LEU A 167 6.43 9.76 -1.16
N TYR A 168 5.76 9.68 -0.03
CA TYR A 168 6.34 9.92 1.28
C TYR A 168 6.56 8.60 2.01
N MET A 169 7.74 8.44 2.62
CA MET A 169 8.12 7.23 3.33
C MET A 169 8.68 7.56 4.70
N ASP A 170 8.16 6.93 5.74
CA ASP A 170 8.72 7.06 7.08
C ASP A 170 10.12 6.48 7.16
N ILE A 171 11.07 7.28 7.63
CA ILE A 171 12.49 6.92 7.66
C ILE A 171 12.77 5.75 8.61
N SER A 172 11.99 5.61 9.68
CA SER A 172 12.13 4.50 10.61
C SER A 172 11.71 3.18 9.95
N ASN A 173 10.62 3.21 9.15
CA ASN A 173 10.19 2.06 8.36
C ASN A 173 11.23 1.68 7.31
N ALA A 174 11.75 2.67 6.56
CA ALA A 174 12.79 2.45 5.56
C ALA A 174 14.05 1.77 6.14
N ASN A 175 14.50 2.21 7.32
CA ASN A 175 15.71 1.68 7.95
C ASN A 175 15.51 0.32 8.63
N ASN A 176 14.39 0.13 9.33
CA ASN A 176 14.21 -1.01 10.23
C ASN A 176 13.38 -2.15 9.60
N LYS A 177 12.55 -1.82 8.61
CA LYS A 177 11.65 -2.75 7.93
C LYS A 177 11.66 -2.51 6.41
N THR A 178 12.84 -2.58 5.79
CA THR A 178 13.04 -2.18 4.38
C THR A 178 12.10 -2.92 3.43
N ASP A 179 11.81 -4.20 3.65
CA ASP A 179 10.87 -4.96 2.80
C ASP A 179 9.44 -4.44 2.92
N ASN A 180 9.01 -4.05 4.13
CA ASN A 180 7.70 -3.41 4.32
C ASN A 180 7.67 -2.03 3.64
N ALA A 181 8.76 -1.26 3.73
CA ALA A 181 8.87 0.04 3.07
C ALA A 181 8.75 -0.08 1.54
N ILE A 182 9.34 -1.11 0.93
CA ILE A 182 9.17 -1.40 -0.49
C ILE A 182 7.71 -1.68 -0.81
N GLY A 183 7.06 -2.56 -0.05
CA GLY A 183 5.63 -2.84 -0.24
C GLY A 183 4.77 -1.58 -0.12
N THR A 184 5.05 -0.73 0.86
CA THR A 184 4.36 0.55 1.05
C THR A 184 4.58 1.48 -0.16
N ILE A 185 5.81 1.65 -0.65
CA ILE A 185 6.08 2.50 -1.82
C ILE A 185 5.34 2.01 -3.06
N ILE A 186 5.28 0.71 -3.28
CA ILE A 186 4.57 0.12 -4.43
C ILE A 186 3.05 0.33 -4.29
N HIS A 187 2.51 0.23 -3.08
CA HIS A 187 1.13 0.54 -2.76
C HIS A 187 0.81 2.01 -3.05
N GLU A 188 1.63 2.94 -2.55
CA GLU A 188 1.46 4.38 -2.80
C GLU A 188 1.67 4.77 -4.27
N PHE A 189 2.54 4.07 -4.97
CA PHE A 189 2.74 4.27 -6.41
C PHE A 189 1.49 3.90 -7.21
N GLN A 190 0.74 2.89 -6.76
CA GLN A 190 -0.52 2.55 -7.40
C GLN A 190 -1.57 3.66 -7.22
N HIS A 191 -1.66 4.29 -6.04
CA HIS A 191 -2.50 5.46 -5.83
C HIS A 191 -2.11 6.63 -6.75
N LEU A 192 -0.82 6.90 -6.90
CA LEU A 192 -0.30 7.92 -7.80
C LEU A 192 -0.69 7.65 -9.26
N ILE A 193 -0.54 6.40 -9.74
CA ILE A 193 -0.99 6.00 -11.08
C ILE A 193 -2.49 6.26 -11.24
N ASN A 194 -3.32 5.82 -10.30
CA ASN A 194 -4.77 6.06 -10.36
C ASN A 194 -5.09 7.54 -10.47
N TYR A 195 -4.47 8.37 -9.64
CA TYR A 195 -4.73 9.80 -9.62
C TYR A 195 -4.22 10.52 -10.88
N SER A 196 -3.15 10.04 -11.50
CA SER A 196 -2.68 10.56 -12.78
C SER A 196 -3.76 10.50 -13.88
N TYR A 197 -4.56 9.44 -13.89
CA TYR A 197 -5.70 9.32 -14.80
C TYR A 197 -6.91 10.19 -14.41
N VAL A 198 -7.03 10.55 -13.14
CA VAL A 198 -8.08 11.47 -12.68
C VAL A 198 -7.76 12.90 -13.13
N ILE A 199 -6.51 13.34 -12.97
CA ILE A 199 -6.12 14.71 -13.37
C ILE A 199 -6.05 14.88 -14.88
N SER A 200 -5.76 13.82 -15.65
CA SER A 200 -5.83 13.87 -17.13
C SER A 200 -7.28 13.85 -17.65
N GLY A 201 -8.27 13.60 -16.80
CA GLY A 201 -9.68 13.48 -17.17
C GLY A 201 -10.04 12.16 -17.86
N GLU A 202 -9.13 11.20 -17.89
CA GLU A 202 -9.35 9.89 -18.53
C GLU A 202 -10.18 8.93 -17.67
N ARG A 203 -10.16 9.12 -16.36
CA ARG A 203 -10.94 8.32 -15.38
C ARG A 203 -11.59 9.22 -14.35
N ASN A 204 -12.76 8.79 -13.86
CA ASN A 204 -13.34 9.37 -12.66
C ASN A 204 -12.57 8.91 -11.41
N GLU A 205 -12.56 9.77 -10.38
CA GLU A 205 -12.04 9.40 -9.07
C GLU A 205 -12.75 8.14 -8.56
N MET A 206 -11.97 7.16 -8.12
CA MET A 206 -12.50 5.96 -7.48
C MET A 206 -12.90 6.26 -6.04
N SER A 207 -13.92 5.54 -5.55
CA SER A 207 -14.18 5.52 -4.11
C SER A 207 -12.99 4.93 -3.36
N SER A 208 -12.83 5.31 -2.08
CA SER A 208 -11.69 4.87 -1.26
C SER A 208 -11.55 3.35 -1.26
N TRP A 209 -12.65 2.61 -1.14
CA TRP A 209 -12.59 1.15 -1.08
C TRP A 209 -11.98 0.49 -2.33
N LEU A 210 -12.28 1.00 -3.54
CA LEU A 210 -11.71 0.40 -4.76
C LEU A 210 -10.28 0.88 -4.98
N ASN A 211 -9.99 2.14 -4.67
CA ASN A 211 -8.64 2.67 -4.75
C ASN A 211 -7.70 1.87 -3.82
N GLU A 212 -8.10 1.66 -2.56
CA GLU A 212 -7.35 0.83 -1.62
C GLU A 212 -7.28 -0.64 -2.04
N ALA A 213 -8.38 -1.22 -2.54
CA ALA A 213 -8.37 -2.61 -2.99
C ALA A 213 -7.39 -2.85 -4.15
N LEU A 214 -7.26 -1.90 -5.09
CA LEU A 214 -6.25 -1.97 -6.14
C LEU A 214 -4.83 -1.80 -5.59
N SER A 215 -4.64 -0.93 -4.61
CA SER A 215 -3.33 -0.78 -3.95
C SER A 215 -2.96 -2.02 -3.14
N GLU A 216 -3.90 -2.64 -2.41
CA GLU A 216 -3.69 -3.94 -1.76
C GLU A 216 -3.36 -5.06 -2.76
N SER A 217 -3.88 -5.01 -3.99
CA SER A 217 -3.54 -5.99 -5.03
C SER A 217 -2.07 -5.95 -5.44
N THR A 218 -1.36 -4.84 -5.26
CA THR A 218 0.09 -4.76 -5.48
C THR A 218 0.86 -5.65 -4.52
N SER A 219 0.41 -5.73 -3.27
CA SER A 219 1.03 -6.62 -2.28
C SER A 219 0.87 -8.08 -2.66
N ILE A 220 -0.27 -8.47 -3.25
CA ILE A 220 -0.51 -9.83 -3.74
C ILE A 220 0.54 -10.22 -4.78
N LEU A 221 0.94 -9.28 -5.63
CA LEU A 221 1.90 -9.53 -6.70
C LEU A 221 3.36 -9.40 -6.26
N PHE A 222 3.65 -8.48 -5.33
CA PHE A 222 5.02 -8.02 -5.09
C PHE A 222 5.47 -8.06 -3.62
N ASN A 223 4.56 -8.26 -2.64
CA ASN A 223 4.94 -8.25 -1.22
C ASN A 223 4.20 -9.29 -0.39
N LYS A 224 4.75 -10.50 -0.34
CA LYS A 224 4.17 -11.62 0.39
C LYS A 224 3.99 -11.34 1.90
N ALA A 225 4.91 -10.62 2.53
CA ALA A 225 4.83 -10.35 3.97
C ALA A 225 3.62 -9.48 4.33
N THR A 226 3.29 -8.48 3.49
CA THR A 226 2.08 -7.69 3.65
C THR A 226 0.82 -8.55 3.52
N VAL A 227 0.78 -9.44 2.53
CA VAL A 227 -0.34 -10.37 2.33
C VAL A 227 -0.53 -11.26 3.55
N GLU A 228 0.53 -11.82 4.11
CA GLU A 228 0.47 -12.65 5.33
C GLU A 228 -0.11 -11.88 6.52
N SER A 229 0.32 -10.64 6.72
CA SER A 229 -0.24 -9.76 7.75
C SER A 229 -1.74 -9.45 7.53
N ARG A 230 -2.17 -9.23 6.28
CA ARG A 230 -3.59 -9.02 5.95
C ARG A 230 -4.43 -10.27 6.21
N ILE A 231 -3.89 -11.44 5.91
CA ILE A 231 -4.54 -12.73 6.22
C ILE A 231 -4.70 -12.93 7.73
N GLU A 232 -3.66 -12.63 8.50
CA GLU A 232 -3.72 -12.68 9.95
C GLU A 232 -4.79 -11.72 10.48
N GLY A 233 -4.83 -10.49 10.01
CA GLY A 233 -5.87 -9.53 10.31
C GLY A 233 -7.27 -10.05 9.98
N PHE A 234 -7.46 -10.62 8.78
CA PHE A 234 -8.72 -11.21 8.34
C PHE A 234 -9.17 -12.38 9.23
N ASN A 235 -8.24 -13.21 9.67
CA ASN A 235 -8.53 -14.33 10.55
C ASN A 235 -8.92 -13.90 11.98
N ASN A 236 -8.60 -12.68 12.38
CA ASN A 236 -8.87 -12.14 13.72
C ASN A 236 -10.16 -11.30 13.79
N ILE A 237 -10.84 -11.07 12.65
CA ILE A 237 -12.12 -10.35 12.61
C ILE A 237 -13.30 -11.32 12.46
N ASN A 238 -14.49 -10.85 12.81
CA ASN A 238 -15.77 -11.56 12.64
C ASN A 238 -16.80 -10.71 11.88
N TYR A 239 -16.35 -9.63 11.29
CA TYR A 239 -17.12 -8.69 10.50
C TYR A 239 -16.31 -8.37 9.25
N TYR A 240 -16.80 -8.65 8.06
CA TYR A 240 -16.08 -8.57 6.81
C TYR A 240 -16.69 -7.49 5.94
N CYS A 241 -15.93 -6.45 5.66
CA CYS A 241 -16.37 -5.32 4.87
C CYS A 241 -15.16 -4.56 4.32
N PHE A 242 -15.28 -4.07 3.09
CA PHE A 242 -14.33 -3.13 2.51
C PHE A 242 -15.00 -1.85 1.97
N TYR A 243 -16.30 -1.65 2.25
CA TYR A 243 -17.05 -0.46 1.79
C TYR A 243 -17.07 0.69 2.81
N THR A 244 -16.60 0.46 4.01
CA THR A 244 -16.79 1.39 5.13
C THR A 244 -15.65 2.38 5.32
N TRP A 245 -14.72 2.50 4.37
CA TRP A 245 -13.64 3.50 4.45
C TRP A 245 -14.14 4.92 4.68
N ASP A 246 -15.18 5.29 3.94
CA ASP A 246 -15.73 6.66 3.96
C ASP A 246 -16.98 6.78 4.83
N ILE A 247 -17.32 5.75 5.59
CA ILE A 247 -18.52 5.72 6.42
C ILE A 247 -18.11 5.80 7.90
N PRO A 248 -18.55 6.82 8.66
CA PRO A 248 -18.34 6.87 10.11
C PRO A 248 -19.10 5.72 10.78
N THR A 249 -18.41 4.68 11.19
CA THR A 249 -19.01 3.49 11.81
C THR A 249 -18.32 3.15 13.11
N ASN A 250 -19.07 2.55 14.03
CA ASN A 250 -18.54 1.96 15.27
C ASN A 250 -18.46 0.42 15.13
N ILE A 251 -17.79 -0.07 14.09
CA ILE A 251 -17.67 -1.50 13.82
C ILE A 251 -16.86 -2.22 14.91
N SER A 252 -15.94 -1.50 15.55
CA SER A 252 -15.20 -2.05 16.69
C SER A 252 -15.66 -1.43 18.00
N ASN A 253 -15.81 -2.24 19.03
CA ASN A 253 -16.11 -1.80 20.40
C ASN A 253 -15.06 -0.84 21.00
N ASN A 254 -13.99 -0.54 20.28
CA ASN A 254 -12.85 0.26 20.74
C ASN A 254 -12.71 1.62 20.05
N ASN A 255 -13.73 2.14 19.36
CA ASN A 255 -13.66 3.42 18.60
C ASN A 255 -12.45 3.52 17.64
N LYS A 256 -11.97 2.39 17.14
CA LYS A 256 -10.85 2.35 16.18
C LYS A 256 -11.38 2.50 14.76
N ASN A 257 -10.59 3.08 13.90
CA ASN A 257 -10.88 3.23 12.48
C ASN A 257 -11.26 1.89 11.85
N ASN A 258 -12.13 1.92 10.86
CA ASN A 258 -12.60 0.72 10.14
C ASN A 258 -11.49 0.01 9.36
N THR A 259 -10.31 0.61 9.24
CA THR A 259 -9.17 0.12 8.47
C THR A 259 -8.73 -1.30 8.87
N HIS A 260 -8.85 -1.66 10.17
CA HIS A 260 -8.56 -3.01 10.65
C HIS A 260 -9.53 -4.09 10.12
N VAL A 261 -10.68 -3.68 9.57
CA VAL A 261 -11.65 -4.55 8.89
C VAL A 261 -11.50 -4.43 7.37
N ASN A 262 -11.36 -3.21 6.87
CA ASN A 262 -11.40 -2.91 5.45
C ASN A 262 -10.18 -3.42 4.70
N TYR A 263 -8.95 -3.15 5.19
CA TYR A 263 -7.73 -3.63 4.55
C TYR A 263 -7.66 -5.16 4.44
N PRO A 264 -7.84 -5.93 5.54
CA PRO A 264 -7.83 -7.37 5.43
C PRO A 264 -8.94 -7.90 4.51
N SER A 265 -10.16 -7.34 4.58
CA SER A 265 -11.27 -7.77 3.73
C SER A 265 -11.00 -7.49 2.25
N ALA A 266 -10.50 -6.29 1.91
CA ALA A 266 -10.17 -5.92 0.53
C ALA A 266 -9.03 -6.78 -0.03
N SER A 267 -7.95 -6.96 0.73
CA SER A 267 -6.80 -7.77 0.33
C SER A 267 -7.20 -9.23 0.08
N VAL A 268 -7.98 -9.83 0.98
CA VAL A 268 -8.44 -11.21 0.83
C VAL A 268 -9.41 -11.36 -0.34
N PHE A 269 -10.30 -10.40 -0.56
CA PHE A 269 -11.21 -10.41 -1.69
C PHE A 269 -10.46 -10.28 -3.04
N MET A 270 -9.52 -9.35 -3.15
CA MET A 270 -8.75 -9.16 -4.38
C MET A 270 -7.88 -10.38 -4.70
N ASN A 271 -7.31 -11.01 -3.68
CA ASN A 271 -6.53 -12.22 -3.90
C ASN A 271 -7.42 -13.42 -4.28
N TRP A 272 -8.62 -13.53 -3.74
CA TRP A 272 -9.59 -14.53 -4.20
C TRP A 272 -9.92 -14.32 -5.70
N LEU A 273 -10.17 -13.10 -6.14
CA LEU A 273 -10.36 -12.79 -7.56
C LEU A 273 -9.15 -13.17 -8.41
N TYR A 274 -7.94 -12.86 -7.94
CA TYR A 274 -6.70 -13.21 -8.60
C TYR A 274 -6.56 -14.72 -8.79
N GLN A 275 -6.79 -15.50 -7.74
CA GLN A 275 -6.75 -16.97 -7.81
C GLN A 275 -7.84 -17.53 -8.73
N LYS A 276 -9.07 -17.00 -8.66
CA LYS A 276 -10.18 -17.40 -9.55
C LYS A 276 -9.87 -17.11 -11.02
N ASN A 277 -9.08 -16.10 -11.29
CA ASN A 277 -8.55 -15.77 -12.62
C ASN A 277 -7.30 -16.60 -13.00
N GLY A 278 -7.04 -17.73 -12.33
CA GLY A 278 -5.89 -18.60 -12.60
C GLY A 278 -4.57 -17.98 -12.16
N SER A 279 -4.54 -17.16 -11.14
CA SER A 279 -3.38 -16.39 -10.65
C SER A 279 -2.78 -15.49 -11.75
N ASN A 280 -3.65 -14.84 -12.52
CA ASN A 280 -3.29 -13.95 -13.60
C ASN A 280 -3.65 -12.50 -13.24
N ASP A 281 -2.67 -11.61 -13.32
CA ASP A 281 -2.77 -10.18 -12.98
C ASP A 281 -3.68 -9.37 -13.91
N SER A 282 -4.06 -9.94 -15.05
CA SER A 282 -5.00 -9.33 -15.99
C SER A 282 -6.32 -8.92 -15.34
N ILE A 283 -6.73 -9.54 -14.23
CA ILE A 283 -7.93 -9.15 -13.48
C ILE A 283 -7.77 -7.74 -12.91
N PHE A 284 -6.61 -7.42 -12.33
CA PHE A 284 -6.33 -6.09 -11.78
C PHE A 284 -6.23 -5.04 -12.88
N LYS A 285 -5.59 -5.39 -14.01
CA LYS A 285 -5.55 -4.55 -15.20
C LYS A 285 -6.94 -4.22 -15.71
N THR A 286 -7.81 -5.22 -15.81
CA THR A 286 -9.20 -5.06 -16.28
C THR A 286 -10.00 -4.14 -15.36
N ILE A 287 -9.85 -4.31 -14.02
CA ILE A 287 -10.52 -3.44 -13.04
C ILE A 287 -9.99 -2.01 -13.14
N ALA A 288 -8.66 -1.84 -13.12
CA ALA A 288 -8.02 -0.53 -13.14
C ALA A 288 -8.33 0.27 -14.41
N SER A 289 -8.41 -0.39 -15.57
CA SER A 289 -8.69 0.26 -16.87
C SER A 289 -10.18 0.37 -17.19
N SER A 290 -11.07 -0.15 -16.36
CA SER A 290 -12.52 -0.16 -16.62
C SER A 290 -13.11 1.24 -16.68
N LYS A 291 -13.93 1.51 -17.69
CA LYS A 291 -14.68 2.75 -17.88
C LYS A 291 -16.12 2.68 -17.34
N GLU A 292 -16.47 1.59 -16.67
CA GLU A 292 -17.78 1.44 -16.04
C GLU A 292 -18.05 2.56 -15.04
N LEU A 293 -19.27 3.06 -15.03
CA LEU A 293 -19.71 4.03 -14.01
C LEU A 293 -20.14 3.27 -12.75
N GLY A 294 -19.43 3.53 -11.67
CA GLY A 294 -19.63 2.86 -10.37
C GLY A 294 -18.64 1.73 -10.15
N ASP A 295 -17.94 1.84 -9.06
CA ASP A 295 -16.76 1.01 -8.76
C ASP A 295 -17.07 -0.48 -8.60
N TYR A 296 -18.21 -0.82 -7.97
CA TYR A 296 -18.65 -2.23 -7.89
C TYR A 296 -18.90 -2.84 -9.28
N LYS A 297 -19.33 -2.02 -10.27
CA LYS A 297 -19.54 -2.49 -11.65
C LYS A 297 -18.21 -2.78 -12.35
N LYS A 298 -17.17 -2.01 -12.08
CA LYS A 298 -15.83 -2.27 -12.62
C LYS A 298 -15.35 -3.66 -12.20
N VAL A 299 -15.45 -3.95 -10.91
CA VAL A 299 -15.06 -5.25 -10.34
C VAL A 299 -15.96 -6.37 -10.84
N LEU A 300 -17.27 -6.17 -10.84
CA LEU A 300 -18.24 -7.18 -11.31
C LEU A 300 -18.05 -7.49 -12.79
N SER A 301 -17.84 -6.49 -13.63
CA SER A 301 -17.58 -6.66 -15.06
C SER A 301 -16.32 -7.48 -15.31
N ALA A 302 -15.24 -7.19 -14.59
CA ALA A 302 -14.01 -7.97 -14.65
C ALA A 302 -14.23 -9.42 -14.16
N ALA A 303 -14.92 -9.60 -13.02
CA ALA A 303 -15.22 -10.92 -12.47
C ALA A 303 -16.04 -11.80 -13.41
N LYS A 304 -16.98 -11.22 -14.18
CA LYS A 304 -17.78 -11.94 -15.18
C LYS A 304 -16.95 -12.55 -16.31
N GLY A 305 -15.74 -12.06 -16.54
CA GLY A 305 -14.77 -12.69 -17.46
C GLY A 305 -14.16 -13.99 -16.92
N ILE A 306 -14.30 -14.26 -15.63
CA ILE A 306 -13.76 -15.47 -14.99
C ILE A 306 -14.72 -16.64 -15.19
N SER A 307 -14.19 -17.82 -15.55
CA SER A 307 -14.97 -19.04 -15.69
C SER A 307 -15.73 -19.35 -14.39
N GLY A 308 -17.04 -19.62 -14.51
CA GLY A 308 -17.93 -19.88 -13.37
C GLY A 308 -18.52 -18.63 -12.71
N LEU A 309 -18.10 -17.41 -13.09
CA LEU A 309 -18.64 -16.16 -12.56
C LEU A 309 -19.41 -15.32 -13.58
N SER A 310 -19.60 -15.80 -14.80
CA SER A 310 -20.23 -15.06 -15.91
C SER A 310 -21.66 -14.56 -15.61
N GLY A 311 -22.42 -15.29 -14.81
CA GLY A 311 -23.77 -14.92 -14.37
C GLY A 311 -23.82 -14.16 -13.03
N ALA A 312 -22.69 -13.79 -12.44
CA ALA A 312 -22.68 -13.19 -11.12
C ALA A 312 -23.40 -11.85 -11.07
N THR A 313 -24.13 -11.63 -9.98
CA THR A 313 -24.55 -10.32 -9.48
C THR A 313 -23.58 -9.89 -8.39
N TRP A 314 -23.63 -8.63 -7.96
CA TRP A 314 -22.68 -8.16 -6.96
C TRP A 314 -22.80 -8.92 -5.63
N ASP A 315 -24.02 -9.10 -5.14
CA ASP A 315 -24.33 -9.88 -3.95
C ASP A 315 -23.89 -11.35 -4.08
N SER A 316 -24.16 -12.00 -5.21
CA SER A 316 -23.70 -13.38 -5.41
C SER A 316 -22.18 -13.49 -5.51
N LEU A 317 -21.48 -12.48 -6.05
CA LEU A 317 -20.02 -12.45 -6.08
C LEU A 317 -19.43 -12.42 -4.66
N LEU A 318 -19.96 -11.55 -3.80
CA LEU A 318 -19.55 -11.45 -2.40
C LEU A 318 -19.86 -12.73 -1.61
N LEU A 319 -21.05 -13.32 -1.83
CA LEU A 319 -21.41 -14.58 -1.21
C LEU A 319 -20.54 -15.75 -1.69
N ASN A 320 -20.21 -15.82 -2.99
CA ASN A 320 -19.30 -16.82 -3.53
C ASN A 320 -17.92 -16.73 -2.90
N TRP A 321 -17.36 -15.50 -2.81
CA TRP A 321 -16.10 -15.27 -2.12
C TRP A 321 -16.14 -15.82 -0.70
N MET A 322 -17.08 -15.37 0.13
CA MET A 322 -17.14 -15.78 1.53
C MET A 322 -17.47 -17.26 1.68
N SER A 323 -18.32 -17.83 0.80
CA SER A 323 -18.66 -19.26 0.82
C SER A 323 -17.43 -20.14 0.58
N GLU A 324 -16.56 -19.74 -0.35
CA GLU A 324 -15.32 -20.48 -0.60
C GLU A 324 -14.34 -20.35 0.57
N ILE A 325 -14.20 -19.16 1.15
CA ILE A 325 -13.39 -18.96 2.35
C ILE A 325 -13.88 -19.84 3.51
N VAL A 326 -15.19 -19.90 3.74
CA VAL A 326 -15.79 -20.72 4.80
C VAL A 326 -15.63 -22.22 4.55
N THR A 327 -15.70 -22.66 3.28
CA THR A 327 -15.64 -24.09 2.93
C THR A 327 -14.20 -24.62 2.89
N ASN A 328 -13.30 -23.90 2.24
CA ASN A 328 -12.01 -24.43 1.85
C ASN A 328 -10.84 -23.71 2.54
N GLY A 329 -11.08 -22.59 3.21
CA GLY A 329 -10.06 -21.59 3.39
C GLY A 329 -9.59 -21.08 2.01
N SER A 330 -8.76 -20.05 1.94
CA SER A 330 -8.01 -19.79 0.72
C SER A 330 -6.71 -20.60 0.78
N ASN A 331 -6.14 -21.01 -0.36
CA ASN A 331 -4.90 -21.78 -0.43
C ASN A 331 -3.69 -21.10 0.25
N TRP A 332 -3.84 -19.89 0.71
CA TRP A 332 -2.87 -19.07 1.41
C TRP A 332 -3.31 -18.66 2.82
N THR A 333 -4.57 -18.86 3.18
CA THR A 333 -4.96 -18.95 4.58
C THR A 333 -4.73 -20.40 5.01
N THR A 334 -3.59 -20.72 5.57
CA THR A 334 -3.25 -22.06 6.07
C THR A 334 -4.18 -22.56 7.17
N THR A 335 -5.25 -21.83 7.47
CA THR A 335 -6.23 -22.17 8.50
C THR A 335 -7.60 -21.67 8.08
N ASN A 336 -8.59 -22.54 8.09
CA ASN A 336 -10.03 -22.34 7.84
C ASN A 336 -10.67 -21.39 8.87
N LYS A 337 -10.24 -20.13 8.96
CA LYS A 337 -10.51 -19.38 10.17
C LYS A 337 -11.57 -18.29 10.19
N PRO A 338 -12.23 -17.86 9.14
CA PRO A 338 -13.49 -17.10 9.35
C PRO A 338 -14.51 -17.89 10.19
N THR A 339 -14.36 -19.22 10.20
CA THR A 339 -15.29 -20.11 10.92
C THR A 339 -15.08 -20.18 12.42
N ASN A 340 -13.93 -19.76 12.94
CA ASN A 340 -13.65 -19.77 14.38
C ASN A 340 -14.11 -18.49 15.10
N ASN A 341 -14.31 -17.40 14.35
CA ASN A 341 -14.74 -16.10 14.86
C ASN A 341 -16.17 -15.78 14.39
N CYS A 342 -17.11 -16.65 14.77
CA CYS A 342 -18.52 -16.39 14.49
C CYS A 342 -19.01 -15.16 15.27
N ALA A 343 -19.74 -14.29 14.58
CA ALA A 343 -20.42 -13.17 15.21
C ALA A 343 -21.51 -13.65 16.16
N SER A 344 -21.72 -12.95 17.26
CA SER A 344 -22.79 -13.23 18.24
C SER A 344 -23.36 -11.92 18.79
N GLY A 345 -24.62 -11.93 19.19
CA GLY A 345 -25.31 -10.73 19.66
C GLY A 345 -25.85 -9.85 18.54
N ASP A 346 -26.12 -8.59 18.86
CA ASP A 346 -26.62 -7.62 17.89
C ASP A 346 -25.46 -7.03 17.07
N VAL A 347 -25.54 -7.14 15.75
CA VAL A 347 -24.54 -6.64 14.80
C VAL A 347 -25.21 -5.68 13.82
N SER A 348 -24.60 -4.50 13.62
CA SER A 348 -25.02 -3.55 12.59
C SER A 348 -24.26 -3.80 11.30
N LEU A 349 -24.93 -4.35 10.28
CA LEU A 349 -24.35 -4.58 8.96
C LEU A 349 -24.51 -3.36 8.08
N TYR A 350 -23.40 -2.71 7.76
CA TYR A 350 -23.34 -1.63 6.76
C TYR A 350 -23.41 -2.19 5.33
N PRO A 351 -23.63 -1.38 4.30
CA PRO A 351 -23.64 -1.83 2.91
C PRO A 351 -22.40 -2.68 2.56
N GLY A 352 -22.60 -3.80 1.88
CA GLY A 352 -21.54 -4.73 1.51
C GLY A 352 -20.90 -5.52 2.66
N ALA A 353 -21.35 -5.31 3.90
CA ALA A 353 -20.81 -6.02 5.06
C ALA A 353 -21.40 -7.42 5.19
N MET A 354 -20.56 -8.32 5.69
CA MET A 354 -20.91 -9.71 5.97
C MET A 354 -20.48 -10.12 7.37
N ILE A 355 -21.24 -11.06 7.94
CA ILE A 355 -20.85 -11.85 9.09
C ILE A 355 -21.03 -13.35 8.80
N VAL A 356 -20.29 -14.17 9.51
CA VAL A 356 -20.43 -15.62 9.52
C VAL A 356 -20.86 -16.05 10.91
N CYS A 357 -21.81 -16.95 11.02
CA CYS A 357 -22.32 -17.43 12.31
C CYS A 357 -22.70 -18.91 12.29
N ASP A 358 -22.71 -19.54 13.47
CA ASP A 358 -23.01 -20.98 13.70
C ASP A 358 -24.51 -21.26 13.72
N SER A 359 -25.35 -20.89 12.92
CA SER A 359 -26.81 -20.89 12.95
C SER A 359 -27.38 -19.56 13.42
N CYS A 360 -27.46 -18.64 12.49
CA CYS A 360 -28.12 -17.38 12.75
C CYS A 360 -29.65 -17.54 12.67
N ASN A 361 -30.32 -17.52 13.78
CA ASN A 361 -31.71 -17.09 13.79
C ASN A 361 -31.69 -15.56 13.78
N SER A 362 -31.77 -14.96 12.59
CA SER A 362 -31.91 -13.53 12.48
C SER A 362 -33.39 -13.20 12.51
N ASN A 363 -33.86 -12.56 13.58
CA ASN A 363 -35.09 -11.81 13.51
C ASN A 363 -34.81 -10.56 12.72
N GLU A 364 -35.17 -10.58 11.43
CA GLU A 364 -35.07 -9.44 10.57
C GLU A 364 -36.06 -8.37 11.01
N THR A 365 -35.57 -7.20 11.35
CA THR A 365 -36.36 -6.00 11.13
C THR A 365 -36.28 -5.69 9.63
N SER A 366 -37.27 -6.19 8.91
CA SER A 366 -37.70 -5.95 7.52
C SER A 366 -36.90 -4.92 6.72
N SER A 367 -35.67 -5.20 6.31
CA SER A 367 -35.10 -4.57 5.12
C SER A 367 -34.80 -5.65 4.09
N GLY A 368 -35.37 -5.57 2.89
CA GLY A 368 -35.12 -6.50 1.79
C GLY A 368 -33.66 -6.52 1.29
N ASN A 369 -32.73 -5.92 2.07
CA ASN A 369 -31.31 -5.85 1.76
C ASN A 369 -30.48 -6.97 2.40
N ILE A 370 -31.05 -7.77 3.31
CA ILE A 370 -30.32 -8.89 3.91
C ILE A 370 -30.49 -10.15 3.08
N VAL A 371 -29.36 -10.75 2.70
CA VAL A 371 -29.30 -12.06 2.04
C VAL A 371 -28.53 -13.04 2.94
N LYS A 372 -29.00 -14.29 2.97
CA LYS A 372 -28.36 -15.36 3.75
C LYS A 372 -28.07 -16.56 2.88
N THR A 373 -26.98 -17.22 3.16
CA THR A 373 -26.65 -18.51 2.59
C THR A 373 -26.06 -19.44 3.65
N ASN A 374 -26.36 -20.73 3.54
CA ASN A 374 -25.81 -21.75 4.44
C ASN A 374 -24.73 -22.54 3.71
N VAL A 375 -23.55 -22.60 4.30
CA VAL A 375 -22.37 -23.26 3.73
C VAL A 375 -21.63 -23.99 4.84
N SER A 376 -21.37 -25.28 4.65
CA SER A 376 -20.56 -26.09 5.59
C SER A 376 -20.98 -25.95 7.06
N GLY A 377 -22.30 -25.89 7.34
CA GLY A 377 -22.85 -25.77 8.70
C GLY A 377 -22.77 -24.35 9.29
N LYS A 378 -22.33 -23.37 8.51
CA LYS A 378 -22.29 -21.96 8.87
C LYS A 378 -23.33 -21.18 8.07
N THR A 379 -23.80 -20.08 8.60
CA THR A 379 -24.65 -19.10 7.90
C THR A 379 -23.85 -17.85 7.62
N ILE A 380 -23.80 -17.46 6.37
CA ILE A 380 -23.26 -16.17 5.92
C ILE A 380 -24.44 -15.20 5.79
N VAL A 381 -24.35 -14.04 6.40
CA VAL A 381 -25.35 -12.97 6.33
C VAL A 381 -24.71 -11.75 5.69
N LEU A 382 -25.26 -11.27 4.58
CA LEU A 382 -24.78 -10.15 3.78
C LEU A 382 -25.83 -9.04 3.75
N ASN A 383 -25.42 -7.81 4.00
CA ASN A 383 -26.18 -6.64 3.54
C ASN A 383 -25.78 -6.32 2.09
N LYS A 384 -26.66 -6.62 1.14
CA LYS A 384 -26.43 -6.44 -0.31
C LYS A 384 -26.56 -5.01 -0.80
N ASP A 385 -26.89 -4.04 0.08
CA ASP A 385 -26.95 -2.64 -0.29
C ASP A 385 -25.56 -2.17 -0.78
N ILE A 386 -25.57 -1.28 -1.74
CA ILE A 386 -24.39 -0.69 -2.38
C ILE A 386 -24.28 0.81 -2.14
N THR A 387 -25.14 1.37 -1.29
CA THR A 387 -25.15 2.80 -0.96
C THR A 387 -23.90 3.16 -0.15
N LEU A 388 -23.12 4.11 -0.63
CA LEU A 388 -21.87 4.55 0.01
C LEU A 388 -22.00 5.97 0.57
N GLY A 389 -21.07 6.34 1.45
CA GLY A 389 -20.97 7.68 2.00
C GLY A 389 -22.08 8.03 3.00
N LYS A 390 -22.46 9.30 3.07
CA LYS A 390 -23.42 9.82 4.09
C LYS A 390 -24.82 9.21 4.01
N GLY A 391 -25.18 8.60 2.88
CA GLY A 391 -26.47 7.90 2.72
C GLY A 391 -26.48 6.46 3.18
N ALA A 392 -25.32 5.91 3.55
CA ALA A 392 -25.21 4.51 3.98
C ALA A 392 -25.85 4.32 5.36
N THR A 393 -26.78 3.36 5.46
CA THR A 393 -27.43 2.98 6.71
C THR A 393 -27.16 1.52 7.02
N SER A 394 -26.88 1.22 8.29
CA SER A 394 -26.72 -0.16 8.72
C SER A 394 -28.07 -0.85 8.95
N VAL A 395 -28.07 -2.16 8.72
CA VAL A 395 -29.19 -3.03 9.10
C VAL A 395 -28.78 -3.82 10.34
N LYS A 396 -29.60 -3.77 11.38
CA LYS A 396 -29.36 -4.51 12.62
C LYS A 396 -29.75 -5.97 12.43
N VAL A 397 -28.81 -6.87 12.73
CA VAL A 397 -29.01 -8.32 12.70
C VAL A 397 -28.72 -8.88 14.08
N SER A 398 -29.65 -9.60 14.66
CA SER A 398 -29.46 -10.29 15.93
C SER A 398 -29.01 -11.73 15.69
N VAL A 399 -27.87 -12.10 16.24
CA VAL A 399 -27.25 -13.41 16.10
C VAL A 399 -27.35 -14.13 17.43
N SER A 400 -28.12 -15.22 17.49
CA SER A 400 -28.14 -16.09 18.64
C SER A 400 -26.98 -17.07 18.58
N SER A 401 -26.10 -17.07 19.56
CA SER A 401 -25.18 -18.18 19.76
C SER A 401 -25.97 -19.38 20.26
N GLN A 402 -26.06 -20.47 19.50
CA GLN A 402 -26.39 -21.74 20.12
C GLN A 402 -25.25 -22.07 21.09
N ALA A 403 -25.53 -21.99 22.37
CA ALA A 403 -24.63 -22.52 23.39
C ALA A 403 -24.39 -24.01 23.07
N SER A 404 -23.21 -24.35 22.60
CA SER A 404 -22.78 -25.73 22.51
C SER A 404 -22.74 -26.27 23.96
N SER A 405 -23.68 -27.13 24.31
CA SER A 405 -23.72 -27.82 25.56
C SER A 405 -22.64 -28.91 25.65
N LYS A 406 -21.39 -28.54 25.47
CA LYS A 406 -20.24 -29.41 25.75
C LYS A 406 -19.02 -28.64 26.20
N ALA A 407 -18.60 -28.98 27.41
CA ALA A 407 -17.32 -28.72 28.05
C ALA A 407 -17.17 -27.39 28.84
N ARG A 408 -17.81 -27.38 30.00
CA ARG A 408 -17.27 -26.70 31.17
C ARG A 408 -16.10 -27.54 31.69
N THR A 409 -14.85 -27.19 31.34
CA THR A 409 -13.69 -27.61 32.15
C THR A 409 -12.52 -26.66 31.93
N ARG A 410 -12.08 -26.14 33.09
CA ARG A 410 -10.81 -25.45 33.41
C ARG A 410 -10.64 -23.96 33.02
N ARG A 411 -10.86 -23.17 34.08
CA ARG A 411 -10.25 -21.86 34.27
C ARG A 411 -8.74 -22.01 34.24
N GLY A 412 -8.11 -21.48 33.19
CA GLY A 412 -6.70 -21.09 33.17
C GLY A 412 -6.64 -19.57 33.22
N ALA A 413 -5.89 -19.03 34.17
CA ALA A 413 -5.69 -17.61 34.32
C ALA A 413 -5.05 -17.04 33.03
N ILE A 414 -5.77 -16.17 32.36
CA ILE A 414 -5.22 -15.38 31.23
C ILE A 414 -4.37 -14.27 31.87
N ARG A 415 -3.08 -14.33 31.68
CA ARG A 415 -2.17 -13.20 31.86
C ARG A 415 -2.57 -12.10 30.86
N ASN A 416 -2.90 -10.94 31.38
CA ASN A 416 -2.98 -9.70 30.60
C ASN A 416 -1.55 -9.28 30.23
N ASP A 417 -1.08 -9.68 29.06
CA ASP A 417 0.04 -9.01 28.44
C ASP A 417 -0.54 -7.90 27.54
N ASN A 418 -0.61 -6.70 28.11
CA ASN A 418 -0.87 -5.46 27.38
C ASN A 418 0.36 -5.10 26.54
N ASN A 419 0.61 -5.81 25.45
CA ASN A 419 1.44 -5.33 24.37
C ASN A 419 0.50 -4.72 23.33
N GLU A 420 0.31 -3.40 23.37
CA GLU A 420 -0.18 -2.63 22.24
C GLU A 420 0.88 -2.70 21.14
N GLU A 421 0.76 -3.68 20.24
CA GLU A 421 1.54 -3.69 19.00
C GLU A 421 1.15 -2.45 18.19
N SER A 422 2.14 -1.66 17.83
CA SER A 422 1.98 -0.56 16.88
C SER A 422 1.48 -1.13 15.55
N ARG A 423 0.29 -0.69 15.09
CA ARG A 423 -0.25 -1.13 13.80
C ARG A 423 0.25 -0.20 12.72
N ASP A 424 0.89 -0.81 11.74
CA ASP A 424 1.35 -0.13 10.54
C ASP A 424 0.14 0.11 9.62
N ILE A 425 -0.14 1.35 9.28
CA ILE A 425 -1.23 1.75 8.38
C ILE A 425 -0.68 2.62 7.24
N ASN A 426 -1.21 2.40 6.05
CA ASN A 426 -1.14 3.37 4.97
C ASN A 426 -2.34 4.31 5.11
N ILE A 427 -2.21 5.54 4.69
CA ILE A 427 -3.30 6.52 4.73
C ILE A 427 -3.62 7.01 3.33
N LEU A 428 -4.91 7.11 3.04
CA LEU A 428 -5.39 7.77 1.84
C LEU A 428 -5.65 9.24 2.15
N LEU A 429 -5.13 10.12 1.31
CA LEU A 429 -5.42 11.54 1.38
C LEU A 429 -6.49 11.94 0.36
N ASP A 430 -7.32 12.91 0.71
CA ASP A 430 -8.25 13.51 -0.24
C ASP A 430 -7.50 14.43 -1.23
N ARG A 431 -8.23 14.95 -2.24
CA ARG A 431 -7.66 15.85 -3.25
C ARG A 431 -7.07 17.15 -2.68
N ASN A 432 -7.37 17.49 -1.43
CA ASN A 432 -6.83 18.65 -0.74
C ASN A 432 -5.67 18.29 0.17
N GLY A 433 -5.25 17.01 0.18
CA GLY A 433 -4.16 16.51 1.00
C GLY A 433 -4.51 16.32 2.47
N ASN A 434 -5.79 16.21 2.83
CA ASN A 434 -6.19 15.86 4.18
C ASN A 434 -6.35 14.35 4.30
N ILE A 435 -6.00 13.81 5.46
CA ILE A 435 -6.30 12.40 5.75
C ILE A 435 -7.82 12.24 5.63
N LYS A 436 -8.26 11.32 4.76
CA LYS A 436 -9.67 10.93 4.73
C LYS A 436 -10.00 10.39 6.10
N LYS A 437 -10.78 11.15 6.87
CA LYS A 437 -11.26 10.74 8.18
C LYS A 437 -12.35 9.71 7.96
N ASP A 438 -12.11 8.53 8.48
CA ASP A 438 -13.11 7.48 8.63
C ASP A 438 -14.14 7.85 9.70
#